data_4e1a436d36fd4abf9560d4a4f804cc8a
#
_entry.id   4e1a436d36fd4abf9560d4a4f804cc8a
#
_cell.length_a   1.000
_cell.length_b   1.000
_cell.length_c   1.000
_cell.angle_alpha   90.00
_cell.angle_beta   90.00
_cell.angle_gamma   90.00
#
_symmetry.space_group_name_H-M   'P 1'
#
loop_
_entity.id
_entity.type
_entity.pdbx_description
1 polymer ?
#
loop_
_entity_poly.entity_id
_entity_poly.type
_entity_poly.pdbx_seq_one_letter_code
_entity_poly.pdbx_strand_id
1 'polypeptide(L)'
;ASLGRTVRFLSGLGSVNAAHAIGGNAINTPQAVSEEYDGSSWSEGGELPAANTLGGTSGTVNAGLYFGGFPQGDETFTYNGSSFSETTDLPGSSGAGTVGAGSNQGSALAMIGTSANQLNDAYEWNGSNWSEITAIINNRGRNQGGGESSEAALVVGGDDTPTCIATNRTEIWNGSNWSDVASTSHARRYGSFAGTTNDGIVMGDLLDSGVVEVWDGTSWTETSALISSAGGHGSAASGRVGVGT
;
A
#
# COMPACT_ATOMS: atom_id res chain seq x y z
N ALA A 1 14.58 -6.84 -15.05
CA ALA A 1 15.55 -6.45 -14.00
C ALA A 1 15.04 -6.87 -12.63
N SER A 2 15.92 -7.14 -11.68
CA SER A 2 15.60 -7.41 -10.27
C SER A 2 16.13 -6.29 -9.40
N LEU A 3 15.53 -6.11 -8.22
CA LEU A 3 16.08 -5.25 -7.17
C LEU A 3 17.52 -5.67 -6.83
N GLY A 4 18.37 -4.72 -6.48
CA GLY A 4 19.75 -4.94 -6.09
C GLY A 4 19.89 -5.66 -4.74
N ARG A 5 18.81 -5.80 -3.99
CA ARG A 5 18.79 -6.35 -2.63
C ARG A 5 17.61 -7.28 -2.38
N THR A 6 17.74 -8.17 -1.40
CA THR A 6 16.66 -9.05 -0.94
C THR A 6 15.96 -8.41 0.24
N VAL A 7 14.74 -7.95 0.03
CA VAL A 7 13.89 -7.31 1.05
C VAL A 7 12.46 -7.84 0.96
N ARG A 8 11.72 -7.73 2.06
CA ARG A 8 10.28 -7.98 2.16
C ARG A 8 9.59 -6.77 2.79
N PHE A 9 8.28 -6.66 2.65
CA PHE A 9 7.49 -5.58 3.25
C PHE A 9 7.97 -4.17 2.85
N LEU A 10 8.51 -4.03 1.65
CA LEU A 10 8.81 -2.73 1.07
C LEU A 10 7.52 -2.04 0.65
N SER A 11 7.57 -0.73 0.54
CA SER A 11 6.51 0.09 -0.02
C SER A 11 6.89 0.50 -1.43
N GLY A 12 5.90 0.71 -2.28
CA GLY A 12 6.15 1.08 -3.67
C GLY A 12 5.22 2.16 -4.16
N LEU A 13 5.70 2.97 -5.09
CA LEU A 13 4.91 3.96 -5.83
C LEU A 13 5.37 4.04 -7.28
N GLY A 14 4.59 4.74 -8.10
CA GLY A 14 4.94 4.97 -9.51
C GLY A 14 4.15 4.10 -10.49
N SER A 15 4.76 3.76 -11.59
CA SER A 15 4.14 3.04 -12.70
C SER A 15 5.03 1.91 -13.22
N VAL A 16 4.52 1.12 -14.17
CA VAL A 16 5.25 0.02 -14.81
C VAL A 16 6.56 0.44 -15.48
N ASN A 17 6.68 1.70 -15.90
CA ASN A 17 7.88 2.23 -16.57
C ASN A 17 8.72 3.14 -15.68
N ALA A 18 8.23 3.49 -14.50
CA ALA A 18 8.92 4.37 -13.55
C ALA A 18 8.39 4.07 -12.14
N ALA A 19 9.10 3.24 -11.39
CA ALA A 19 8.68 2.80 -10.06
C ALA A 19 9.75 3.09 -9.01
N HIS A 20 9.32 3.24 -7.77
CA HIS A 20 10.19 3.46 -6.62
C HIS A 20 9.88 2.39 -5.56
N ALA A 21 10.88 1.65 -5.14
CA ALA A 21 10.82 0.67 -4.07
C ALA A 21 11.50 1.26 -2.84
N ILE A 22 10.77 1.40 -1.73
CA ILE A 22 11.18 2.21 -0.59
C ILE A 22 11.19 1.37 0.68
N GLY A 23 12.28 1.46 1.44
CA GLY A 23 12.41 0.82 2.75
C GLY A 23 12.35 -0.70 2.67
N GLY A 24 11.58 -1.29 3.56
CA GLY A 24 11.41 -2.74 3.66
C GLY A 24 12.24 -3.35 4.78
N ASN A 25 12.27 -4.67 4.83
CA ASN A 25 12.90 -5.40 5.91
C ASN A 25 13.88 -6.45 5.35
N ALA A 26 15.14 -6.34 5.70
CA ALA A 26 16.17 -7.31 5.39
C ALA A 26 16.58 -8.07 6.66
N ILE A 27 16.36 -9.38 6.68
CA ILE A 27 16.74 -10.27 7.81
C ILE A 27 16.25 -9.70 9.17
N ASN A 28 14.96 -9.34 9.25
CA ASN A 28 14.30 -8.75 10.42
C ASN A 28 14.82 -7.36 10.85
N THR A 29 15.47 -6.64 9.96
CA THR A 29 15.95 -5.28 10.20
C THR A 29 15.32 -4.33 9.19
N PRO A 30 14.55 -3.30 9.64
CA PRO A 30 14.06 -2.24 8.75
C PRO A 30 15.20 -1.55 8.02
N GLN A 31 14.94 -1.11 6.80
CA GLN A 31 15.92 -0.49 5.90
C GLN A 31 15.51 0.95 5.55
N ALA A 32 16.49 1.83 5.37
CA ALA A 32 16.28 3.18 4.86
C ALA A 32 16.46 3.29 3.34
N VAL A 33 17.04 2.26 2.73
CA VAL A 33 17.42 2.25 1.31
C VAL A 33 16.20 2.28 0.40
N SER A 34 16.30 2.99 -0.70
CA SER A 34 15.32 2.93 -1.78
C SER A 34 15.98 2.63 -3.13
N GLU A 35 15.20 2.10 -4.06
CA GLU A 35 15.63 1.83 -5.43
C GLU A 35 14.59 2.34 -6.42
N GLU A 36 15.06 2.94 -7.52
CA GLU A 36 14.24 3.48 -8.59
C GLU A 36 14.36 2.63 -9.86
N TYR A 37 13.24 2.41 -10.53
CA TYR A 37 13.14 1.72 -11.81
C TYR A 37 12.88 2.71 -12.94
N ASP A 38 13.70 2.68 -13.98
CA ASP A 38 13.64 3.57 -15.14
C ASP A 38 12.91 2.97 -16.36
N GLY A 39 12.23 1.84 -16.18
CA GLY A 39 11.61 1.06 -17.26
C GLY A 39 12.50 -0.07 -17.79
N SER A 40 13.78 -0.11 -17.41
CA SER A 40 14.75 -1.11 -17.86
C SER A 40 15.57 -1.73 -16.73
N SER A 41 15.99 -0.93 -15.76
CA SER A 41 16.86 -1.32 -14.66
C SER A 41 16.49 -0.62 -13.36
N TRP A 42 16.90 -1.24 -12.25
CA TRP A 42 16.84 -0.64 -10.92
C TRP A 42 18.18 0.02 -10.60
N SER A 43 18.12 1.19 -9.99
CA SER A 43 19.28 1.93 -9.46
C SER A 43 18.97 2.44 -8.06
N GLU A 44 20.01 2.69 -7.26
CA GLU A 44 19.85 3.24 -5.92
C GLU A 44 19.27 4.65 -5.99
N GLY A 45 18.20 4.89 -5.17
CA GLY A 45 17.55 6.18 -5.00
C GLY A 45 17.97 6.89 -3.71
N GLY A 46 17.30 8.00 -3.36
CA GLY A 46 17.53 8.68 -2.10
C GLY A 46 17.07 7.84 -0.90
N GLU A 47 17.85 7.78 0.17
CA GLU A 47 17.49 7.04 1.38
C GLU A 47 16.42 7.78 2.21
N LEU A 48 15.55 7.01 2.88
CA LEU A 48 14.68 7.53 3.94
C LEU A 48 15.56 8.11 5.08
N PRO A 49 15.14 9.21 5.72
CA PRO A 49 15.84 9.73 6.91
C PRO A 49 15.94 8.73 8.06
N ALA A 50 14.99 7.82 8.16
CA ALA A 50 14.97 6.74 9.14
C ALA A 50 14.58 5.40 8.50
N ALA A 51 15.16 4.30 8.97
CA ALA A 51 14.85 2.95 8.48
C ALA A 51 13.39 2.59 8.77
N ASN A 52 12.63 2.18 7.74
CA ASN A 52 11.20 1.92 7.88
C ASN A 52 10.71 0.79 6.94
N THR A 53 9.57 0.19 7.28
CA THR A 53 8.92 -0.91 6.55
C THR A 53 7.41 -0.82 6.70
N LEU A 54 6.64 -1.41 5.77
CA LEU A 54 5.17 -1.47 5.84
C LEU A 54 4.47 -0.09 5.86
N GLY A 55 5.09 0.95 5.32
CA GLY A 55 4.48 2.27 5.18
C GLY A 55 3.54 2.36 3.98
N GLY A 56 2.68 3.38 3.99
CA GLY A 56 1.86 3.77 2.86
C GLY A 56 2.63 4.68 1.89
N THR A 57 2.21 4.71 0.65
CA THR A 57 2.81 5.56 -0.37
C THR A 57 1.77 6.19 -1.28
N SER A 58 2.09 7.34 -1.84
CA SER A 58 1.32 8.02 -2.89
C SER A 58 2.26 8.78 -3.81
N GLY A 59 1.83 9.06 -5.05
CA GLY A 59 2.57 9.92 -5.97
C GLY A 59 3.40 9.16 -7.00
N THR A 60 4.46 9.82 -7.47
CA THR A 60 5.34 9.37 -8.55
C THR A 60 6.80 9.34 -8.12
N VAL A 61 7.67 8.73 -8.94
CA VAL A 61 9.12 8.69 -8.71
C VAL A 61 9.78 10.07 -8.60
N ASN A 62 9.16 11.13 -9.10
CA ASN A 62 9.68 12.49 -9.02
C ASN A 62 8.97 13.37 -7.98
N ALA A 63 7.84 12.89 -7.45
CA ALA A 63 7.05 13.58 -6.45
C ALA A 63 6.26 12.55 -5.64
N GLY A 64 6.91 11.93 -4.68
CA GLY A 64 6.39 10.84 -3.87
C GLY A 64 6.09 11.27 -2.44
N LEU A 65 5.19 10.55 -1.81
CA LEU A 65 4.88 10.63 -0.38
C LEU A 65 5.03 9.24 0.22
N TYR A 66 5.72 9.15 1.35
CA TYR A 66 5.84 7.95 2.19
C TYR A 66 5.36 8.28 3.60
N PHE A 67 4.56 7.45 4.22
CA PHE A 67 3.99 7.74 5.53
C PHE A 67 3.70 6.49 6.35
N GLY A 68 3.76 6.65 7.67
CA GLY A 68 3.52 5.58 8.64
C GLY A 68 4.56 4.46 8.57
N GLY A 69 4.14 3.25 8.89
CA GLY A 69 5.00 2.07 8.85
C GLY A 69 5.62 1.71 10.20
N PHE A 70 6.67 0.91 10.20
CA PHE A 70 7.35 0.43 11.40
C PHE A 70 8.87 0.53 11.26
N PRO A 71 9.61 1.00 12.27
CA PRO A 71 9.20 1.38 13.63
C PRO A 71 8.64 2.81 13.77
N GLN A 72 8.74 3.62 12.71
CA GLN A 72 8.29 5.02 12.69
C GLN A 72 6.83 5.07 12.28
N GLY A 73 5.92 5.00 13.25
CA GLY A 73 4.51 4.78 13.02
C GLY A 73 3.71 5.98 12.50
N ASP A 74 4.22 7.18 12.63
CA ASP A 74 3.54 8.45 12.31
C ASP A 74 4.30 9.32 11.31
N GLU A 75 5.59 9.10 11.11
CA GLU A 75 6.41 9.93 10.23
C GLU A 75 5.89 10.00 8.80
N THR A 76 6.00 11.17 8.20
CA THR A 76 5.67 11.43 6.80
C THR A 76 6.84 12.09 6.09
N PHE A 77 7.19 11.55 4.92
CA PHE A 77 8.28 12.05 4.09
C PHE A 77 7.79 12.37 2.68
N THR A 78 8.20 13.53 2.17
CA THR A 78 8.06 13.88 0.75
C THR A 78 9.33 13.50 -0.01
N TYR A 79 9.20 13.04 -1.26
CA TYR A 79 10.29 12.73 -2.15
C TYR A 79 10.24 13.62 -3.38
N ASN A 80 11.38 14.21 -3.76
CA ASN A 80 11.48 15.19 -4.85
C ASN A 80 12.17 14.66 -6.12
N GLY A 81 12.35 13.35 -6.24
CA GLY A 81 13.07 12.69 -7.32
C GLY A 81 14.57 12.49 -7.03
N SER A 82 15.05 12.88 -5.85
CA SER A 82 16.46 12.71 -5.45
C SER A 82 16.62 12.42 -3.96
N SER A 83 15.79 13.00 -3.11
CA SER A 83 15.91 12.90 -1.65
C SER A 83 14.57 12.97 -0.96
N PHE A 84 14.51 12.34 0.20
CA PHE A 84 13.39 12.46 1.13
C PHE A 84 13.57 13.66 2.06
N SER A 85 12.47 14.29 2.42
CA SER A 85 12.39 15.36 3.42
C SER A 85 11.19 15.10 4.32
N GLU A 86 11.40 15.24 5.63
CA GLU A 86 10.34 15.14 6.63
C GLU A 86 9.31 16.27 6.46
N THR A 87 8.05 15.96 6.73
CA THR A 87 6.94 16.91 6.68
C THR A 87 6.00 16.66 7.86
N THR A 88 4.76 17.15 7.82
CA THR A 88 3.79 16.97 8.91
C THR A 88 3.39 15.51 9.07
N ASP A 89 3.56 14.97 10.25
CA ASP A 89 3.27 13.58 10.58
C ASP A 89 1.77 13.25 10.62
N LEU A 90 1.46 11.97 10.47
CA LEU A 90 0.12 11.44 10.75
C LEU A 90 -0.30 11.75 12.19
N PRO A 91 -1.56 12.15 12.44
CA PRO A 91 -2.05 12.44 13.78
C PRO A 91 -2.03 11.25 14.74
N GLY A 92 -1.92 10.04 14.22
CA GLY A 92 -1.88 8.81 15.00
C GLY A 92 -0.82 7.85 14.49
N SER A 93 -0.20 7.09 15.39
CA SER A 93 0.79 6.08 15.01
C SER A 93 0.13 4.92 14.27
N SER A 94 0.52 4.71 13.03
CA SER A 94 -0.06 3.68 12.16
C SER A 94 0.48 2.27 12.42
N GLY A 95 1.62 2.15 13.09
CA GLY A 95 2.28 0.85 13.24
C GLY A 95 2.53 0.14 11.90
N ALA A 96 2.53 -1.17 11.92
CA ALA A 96 2.78 -1.98 10.72
C ALA A 96 1.50 -2.16 9.88
N GLY A 97 1.55 -1.80 8.59
CA GLY A 97 0.48 -2.09 7.63
C GLY A 97 -0.35 -0.88 7.22
N THR A 98 0.28 0.26 7.07
CA THR A 98 -0.37 1.44 6.45
C THR A 98 -0.53 1.23 4.95
N VAL A 99 -1.71 1.50 4.45
CA VAL A 99 -2.01 1.49 3.01
C VAL A 99 -2.17 2.91 2.52
N GLY A 100 -1.59 3.21 1.37
CA GLY A 100 -1.71 4.51 0.72
C GLY A 100 -2.56 4.46 -0.54
N ALA A 101 -3.32 5.52 -0.79
CA ALA A 101 -3.97 5.76 -2.07
C ALA A 101 -3.68 7.18 -2.54
N GLY A 102 -3.69 7.37 -3.86
CA GLY A 102 -3.42 8.64 -4.50
C GLY A 102 -2.33 8.55 -5.57
N SER A 103 -2.42 9.41 -6.54
CA SER A 103 -1.50 9.46 -7.69
C SER A 103 -0.58 10.68 -7.68
N ASN A 104 -0.66 11.52 -6.67
CA ASN A 104 0.20 12.71 -6.55
C ASN A 104 0.59 12.97 -5.09
N GLN A 105 1.72 13.67 -4.91
CA GLN A 105 2.27 14.03 -3.61
C GLN A 105 1.39 15.03 -2.82
N GLY A 106 0.58 15.83 -3.51
CA GLY A 106 -0.24 16.87 -2.89
C GLY A 106 -1.61 16.41 -2.39
N SER A 107 -1.98 15.15 -2.65
CA SER A 107 -3.27 14.59 -2.23
C SER A 107 -3.17 13.08 -2.09
N ALA A 108 -3.36 12.58 -0.89
CA ALA A 108 -3.24 11.16 -0.58
C ALA A 108 -4.24 10.76 0.51
N LEU A 109 -4.52 9.47 0.56
CA LEU A 109 -5.29 8.84 1.61
C LEU A 109 -4.40 7.83 2.35
N ALA A 110 -4.38 7.90 3.67
CA ALA A 110 -3.78 6.89 4.54
C ALA A 110 -4.87 6.05 5.19
N MET A 111 -4.81 4.75 4.99
CA MET A 111 -5.70 3.77 5.61
C MET A 111 -4.88 2.97 6.62
N ILE A 112 -5.17 3.19 7.89
CA ILE A 112 -4.36 2.66 8.98
C ILE A 112 -4.86 1.29 9.39
N GLY A 113 -3.93 0.35 9.55
CA GLY A 113 -4.21 -0.94 10.15
C GLY A 113 -2.97 -1.47 10.85
N THR A 114 -3.04 -1.66 12.16
CA THR A 114 -1.93 -2.23 12.90
C THR A 114 -2.26 -3.61 13.44
N SER A 115 -1.23 -4.45 13.60
CA SER A 115 -1.41 -5.77 14.20
C SER A 115 -1.62 -5.71 15.73
N ALA A 116 -1.27 -4.60 16.37
CA ALA A 116 -1.34 -4.45 17.83
C ALA A 116 -2.70 -3.90 18.29
N ASN A 117 -3.25 -2.91 17.61
CA ASN A 117 -4.49 -2.23 17.96
C ASN A 117 -5.55 -2.34 16.87
N GLN A 118 -5.18 -2.84 15.67
CA GLN A 118 -6.05 -3.04 14.51
C GLN A 118 -6.99 -1.86 14.32
N LEU A 119 -6.36 -0.69 14.15
CA LEU A 119 -7.07 0.56 13.95
C LEU A 119 -7.76 0.55 12.58
N ASN A 120 -8.82 1.29 12.47
CA ASN A 120 -9.57 1.52 11.23
C ASN A 120 -9.56 2.99 10.83
N ASP A 121 -8.68 3.77 11.42
CA ASP A 121 -8.57 5.20 11.15
C ASP A 121 -8.16 5.45 9.70
N ALA A 122 -8.67 6.52 9.14
CA ALA A 122 -8.29 6.99 7.82
C ALA A 122 -8.02 8.50 7.85
N TYR A 123 -7.01 8.91 7.10
CA TYR A 123 -6.57 10.29 7.04
C TYR A 123 -6.39 10.74 5.61
N GLU A 124 -6.76 11.99 5.33
CA GLU A 124 -6.54 12.64 4.04
C GLU A 124 -5.41 13.66 4.15
N TRP A 125 -4.48 13.63 3.18
CA TRP A 125 -3.39 14.58 2.99
C TRP A 125 -3.76 15.63 1.96
N ASN A 126 -3.59 16.91 2.31
CA ASN A 126 -3.92 18.05 1.43
C ASN A 126 -2.69 18.74 0.82
N GLY A 127 -1.54 18.10 0.87
CA GLY A 127 -0.26 18.66 0.42
C GLY A 127 0.55 19.34 1.52
N SER A 128 -0.01 19.50 2.74
CA SER A 128 0.66 20.14 3.87
C SER A 128 0.32 19.52 5.21
N ASN A 129 -0.89 19.02 5.38
CA ASN A 129 -1.38 18.47 6.65
C ASN A 129 -2.29 17.28 6.42
N TRP A 130 -2.28 16.37 7.38
CA TRP A 130 -3.24 15.28 7.50
C TRP A 130 -4.50 15.72 8.24
N SER A 131 -5.65 15.27 7.81
CA SER A 131 -6.94 15.44 8.46
C SER A 131 -7.62 14.10 8.61
N GLU A 132 -8.16 13.81 9.79
CA GLU A 132 -8.95 12.60 10.01
C GLU A 132 -10.24 12.65 9.20
N ILE A 133 -10.59 11.54 8.58
CA ILE A 133 -11.83 11.36 7.82
C ILE A 133 -12.63 10.20 8.41
N THR A 134 -13.77 9.87 7.80
CA THR A 134 -14.59 8.71 8.21
C THR A 134 -13.74 7.44 8.24
N ALA A 135 -13.75 6.74 9.37
CA ALA A 135 -13.01 5.50 9.55
C ALA A 135 -13.53 4.38 8.64
N ILE A 136 -12.66 3.43 8.30
CA ILE A 136 -13.00 2.18 7.62
C ILE A 136 -14.04 1.44 8.47
N ILE A 137 -15.06 0.84 7.85
CA ILE A 137 -16.20 0.23 8.56
C ILE A 137 -15.75 -0.88 9.49
N ASN A 138 -14.85 -1.74 9.00
CA ASN A 138 -14.40 -2.90 9.74
C ASN A 138 -12.98 -2.70 10.26
N ASN A 139 -12.83 -2.78 11.56
CA ASN A 139 -11.52 -2.70 12.21
C ASN A 139 -10.63 -3.87 11.78
N ARG A 140 -9.55 -3.57 11.09
CA ARG A 140 -8.65 -4.59 10.52
C ARG A 140 -7.19 -4.11 10.45
N GLY A 141 -6.27 -5.03 10.62
CA GLY A 141 -4.84 -4.79 10.37
C GLY A 141 -4.32 -5.58 9.19
N ARG A 142 -3.10 -5.28 8.72
CA ARG A 142 -2.40 -6.03 7.66
C ARG A 142 -3.17 -6.15 6.35
N ASN A 143 -4.02 -5.15 6.09
CA ASN A 143 -4.82 -5.04 4.87
C ASN A 143 -3.95 -4.70 3.65
N GLN A 144 -4.54 -4.84 2.49
CA GLN A 144 -4.03 -4.36 1.22
C GLN A 144 -4.99 -3.32 0.67
N GLY A 145 -4.53 -2.44 -0.19
CA GLY A 145 -5.41 -1.48 -0.80
C GLY A 145 -4.65 -0.44 -1.61
N GLY A 146 -5.38 0.50 -2.11
CA GLY A 146 -4.87 1.59 -2.93
C GLY A 146 -6.03 2.37 -3.56
N GLY A 147 -5.73 3.12 -4.58
CA GLY A 147 -6.70 3.90 -5.30
C GLY A 147 -6.05 5.04 -6.08
N GLU A 148 -6.83 5.63 -6.95
CA GLU A 148 -6.37 6.67 -7.87
C GLU A 148 -6.27 8.06 -7.22
N SER A 149 -6.94 8.29 -6.09
CA SER A 149 -6.97 9.61 -5.44
C SER A 149 -7.32 9.50 -3.95
N SER A 150 -7.24 10.61 -3.23
CA SER A 150 -7.76 10.72 -1.87
C SER A 150 -9.30 10.61 -1.78
N GLU A 151 -10.00 10.73 -2.90
CA GLU A 151 -11.46 10.63 -2.97
C GLU A 151 -11.95 9.27 -3.49
N ALA A 152 -11.03 8.40 -3.94
CA ALA A 152 -11.37 7.10 -4.53
C ALA A 152 -10.30 6.06 -4.16
N ALA A 153 -10.64 5.20 -3.23
CA ALA A 153 -9.74 4.16 -2.71
C ALA A 153 -10.51 2.89 -2.38
N LEU A 154 -9.79 1.78 -2.30
CA LEU A 154 -10.34 0.55 -1.75
C LEU A 154 -9.35 -0.15 -0.82
N VAL A 155 -9.90 -0.88 0.15
CA VAL A 155 -9.15 -1.70 1.08
C VAL A 155 -9.68 -3.12 1.05
N VAL A 156 -8.76 -4.09 1.00
CA VAL A 156 -9.07 -5.51 0.78
C VAL A 156 -8.41 -6.35 1.86
N GLY A 157 -9.12 -7.35 2.36
CA GLY A 157 -8.57 -8.32 3.29
C GLY A 157 -8.14 -7.73 4.62
N GLY A 158 -7.06 -8.22 5.16
CA GLY A 158 -6.55 -7.90 6.50
C GLY A 158 -6.96 -8.92 7.55
N ASP A 159 -6.65 -8.61 8.80
CA ASP A 159 -7.04 -9.42 9.96
C ASP A 159 -8.16 -8.74 10.74
N ASP A 160 -9.25 -9.45 10.98
CA ASP A 160 -10.33 -8.96 11.84
C ASP A 160 -9.89 -8.87 13.31
N THR A 161 -10.39 -7.85 14.00
CA THR A 161 -10.21 -7.67 15.47
C THR A 161 -11.37 -8.27 16.24
N PRO A 162 -11.13 -8.93 17.37
CA PRO A 162 -9.84 -9.22 18.02
C PRO A 162 -9.26 -10.58 17.64
N THR A 163 -9.84 -11.25 16.65
CA THR A 163 -9.55 -12.67 16.37
C THR A 163 -8.22 -12.89 15.63
N CYS A 164 -7.67 -11.86 14.98
CA CYS A 164 -6.52 -11.95 14.08
C CYS A 164 -6.69 -12.99 12.97
N ILE A 165 -7.93 -13.21 12.55
CA ILE A 165 -8.27 -14.12 11.45
C ILE A 165 -8.32 -13.32 10.16
N ALA A 166 -7.63 -13.82 9.13
CA ALA A 166 -7.65 -13.18 7.82
C ALA A 166 -9.07 -13.09 7.25
N THR A 167 -9.43 -11.96 6.68
CA THR A 167 -10.73 -11.70 6.06
C THR A 167 -10.62 -11.54 4.55
N ASN A 168 -11.72 -11.70 3.85
CA ASN A 168 -11.85 -11.49 2.41
C ASN A 168 -12.66 -10.24 2.06
N ARG A 169 -12.99 -9.41 3.02
CA ARG A 169 -13.82 -8.21 2.83
C ARG A 169 -13.12 -7.17 1.96
N THR A 170 -13.92 -6.47 1.20
CA THR A 170 -13.51 -5.28 0.44
C THR A 170 -14.40 -4.12 0.80
N GLU A 171 -13.81 -2.98 1.09
CA GLU A 171 -14.52 -1.72 1.29
C GLU A 171 -13.99 -0.68 0.32
N ILE A 172 -14.88 0.16 -0.18
CA ILE A 172 -14.57 1.22 -1.13
C ILE A 172 -14.90 2.59 -0.53
N TRP A 173 -14.01 3.55 -0.75
CA TRP A 173 -14.14 4.96 -0.40
C TRP A 173 -14.59 5.78 -1.60
N ASN A 174 -15.58 6.65 -1.42
CA ASN A 174 -16.14 7.49 -2.48
C ASN A 174 -15.91 8.99 -2.26
N GLY A 175 -14.95 9.37 -1.43
CA GLY A 175 -14.68 10.75 -1.05
C GLY A 175 -15.49 11.25 0.15
N SER A 176 -16.44 10.46 0.66
CA SER A 176 -17.29 10.85 1.79
C SER A 176 -17.56 9.70 2.76
N ASN A 177 -17.76 8.50 2.26
CA ASN A 177 -18.11 7.33 3.06
C ASN A 177 -17.46 6.06 2.53
N TRP A 178 -17.18 5.14 3.44
CA TRP A 178 -16.83 3.76 3.14
C TRP A 178 -18.10 2.92 2.92
N SER A 179 -18.03 1.96 2.03
CA SER A 179 -19.11 1.01 1.75
C SER A 179 -18.54 -0.39 1.53
N ASP A 180 -19.16 -1.40 2.14
CA ASP A 180 -18.85 -2.81 1.82
C ASP A 180 -19.26 -3.11 0.37
N VAL A 181 -18.37 -3.79 -0.34
CA VAL A 181 -18.61 -4.26 -1.72
C VAL A 181 -18.31 -5.76 -1.82
N ALA A 182 -18.34 -6.33 -3.02
CA ALA A 182 -18.08 -7.76 -3.22
C ALA A 182 -16.72 -8.17 -2.63
N SER A 183 -16.72 -9.23 -1.85
CA SER A 183 -15.53 -9.81 -1.22
C SER A 183 -14.70 -10.63 -2.20
N THR A 184 -13.38 -10.75 -1.96
CA THR A 184 -12.54 -11.71 -2.66
C THR A 184 -12.95 -13.15 -2.34
N SER A 185 -12.60 -14.11 -3.19
CA SER A 185 -12.88 -15.54 -2.93
C SER A 185 -12.02 -16.10 -1.79
N HIS A 186 -10.84 -15.52 -1.57
CA HIS A 186 -9.88 -15.95 -0.55
C HIS A 186 -9.67 -14.88 0.51
N ALA A 187 -9.68 -15.29 1.78
CA ALA A 187 -9.23 -14.45 2.88
C ALA A 187 -7.73 -14.24 2.79
N ARG A 188 -7.27 -13.00 2.96
CA ARG A 188 -5.86 -12.65 2.77
C ARG A 188 -5.37 -11.55 3.70
N ARG A 189 -4.09 -11.62 4.03
CA ARG A 189 -3.35 -10.57 4.76
C ARG A 189 -1.92 -10.48 4.25
N TYR A 190 -1.30 -9.30 4.33
CA TYR A 190 0.04 -9.06 3.78
C TYR A 190 0.19 -9.39 2.29
N GLY A 191 -0.89 -9.40 1.53
CA GLY A 191 -0.83 -9.43 0.08
C GLY A 191 -0.46 -8.07 -0.49
N SER A 192 -0.56 -7.94 -1.80
CA SER A 192 -0.36 -6.68 -2.51
C SER A 192 -1.58 -6.31 -3.33
N PHE A 193 -1.86 -5.03 -3.43
CA PHE A 193 -2.88 -4.48 -4.30
C PHE A 193 -2.25 -3.48 -5.27
N ALA A 194 -2.73 -3.47 -6.51
CA ALA A 194 -2.42 -2.44 -7.49
C ALA A 194 -3.68 -2.14 -8.30
N GLY A 195 -3.92 -0.85 -8.56
CA GLY A 195 -5.06 -0.47 -9.38
C GLY A 195 -5.85 0.71 -8.83
N THR A 196 -7.06 0.81 -9.35
CA THR A 196 -8.05 1.85 -9.05
C THR A 196 -9.31 1.24 -8.44
N THR A 197 -10.26 2.08 -8.05
CA THR A 197 -11.57 1.66 -7.58
C THR A 197 -12.43 0.96 -8.65
N ASN A 198 -12.06 1.05 -9.91
CA ASN A 198 -12.77 0.44 -11.04
C ASN A 198 -12.00 -0.67 -11.75
N ASP A 199 -10.70 -0.80 -11.50
CA ASP A 199 -9.85 -1.79 -12.15
C ASP A 199 -8.65 -2.09 -11.24
N GLY A 200 -8.66 -3.21 -10.57
CA GLY A 200 -7.66 -3.56 -9.57
C GLY A 200 -7.23 -5.03 -9.64
N ILE A 201 -6.10 -5.29 -9.02
CA ILE A 201 -5.55 -6.64 -8.86
C ILE A 201 -5.04 -6.81 -7.44
N VAL A 202 -5.41 -7.91 -6.80
CA VAL A 202 -4.87 -8.32 -5.52
C VAL A 202 -4.15 -9.65 -5.67
N MET A 203 -2.98 -9.79 -5.06
CA MET A 203 -2.13 -10.95 -5.25
C MET A 203 -1.40 -11.35 -3.98
N GLY A 204 -1.22 -12.66 -3.83
CA GLY A 204 -0.52 -13.27 -2.71
C GLY A 204 -1.21 -13.08 -1.37
N ASP A 205 -0.67 -13.72 -0.36
CA ASP A 205 -0.97 -13.54 1.06
C ASP A 205 0.14 -14.16 1.93
N LEU A 206 0.07 -13.97 3.24
CA LEU A 206 1.02 -14.61 4.17
C LEU A 206 0.77 -16.13 4.33
N LEU A 207 -0.40 -16.62 3.92
CA LEU A 207 -0.77 -18.04 4.03
C LEU A 207 -0.27 -18.86 2.83
N ASP A 208 0.60 -18.26 2.02
CA ASP A 208 1.30 -18.90 0.91
C ASP A 208 0.38 -19.28 -0.27
N SER A 209 -0.73 -18.55 -0.44
CA SER A 209 -1.54 -18.69 -1.65
C SER A 209 -0.94 -17.85 -2.79
N GLY A 210 -0.67 -18.48 -3.91
CA GLY A 210 -0.35 -17.76 -5.15
C GLY A 210 -1.57 -17.13 -5.82
N VAL A 211 -2.72 -17.10 -5.15
CA VAL A 211 -3.99 -16.66 -5.74
C VAL A 211 -3.95 -15.20 -6.14
N VAL A 212 -4.38 -14.94 -7.35
CA VAL A 212 -4.53 -13.60 -7.93
C VAL A 212 -5.98 -13.39 -8.30
N GLU A 213 -6.55 -12.28 -7.87
CA GLU A 213 -7.91 -11.89 -8.20
C GLU A 213 -7.92 -10.48 -8.80
N VAL A 214 -8.75 -10.28 -9.82
CA VAL A 214 -8.93 -8.98 -10.48
C VAL A 214 -10.29 -8.40 -10.15
N TRP A 215 -10.31 -7.09 -9.95
CA TRP A 215 -11.49 -6.26 -9.68
C TRP A 215 -11.93 -5.53 -10.93
N ASP A 216 -13.20 -5.59 -11.27
CA ASP A 216 -13.79 -4.93 -12.44
C ASP A 216 -14.66 -3.70 -12.10
N GLY A 217 -14.57 -3.22 -10.86
CA GLY A 217 -15.42 -2.15 -10.31
C GLY A 217 -16.67 -2.66 -9.61
N THR A 218 -17.00 -3.96 -9.71
CA THR A 218 -18.22 -4.56 -9.14
C THR A 218 -17.99 -5.91 -8.48
N SER A 219 -17.07 -6.71 -9.01
CA SER A 219 -16.80 -8.08 -8.57
C SER A 219 -15.33 -8.45 -8.67
N TRP A 220 -14.92 -9.44 -7.86
CA TRP A 220 -13.62 -10.08 -7.94
C TRP A 220 -13.69 -11.36 -8.78
N THR A 221 -12.71 -11.57 -9.62
CA THR A 221 -12.58 -12.80 -10.42
C THR A 221 -11.17 -13.36 -10.28
N GLU A 222 -11.07 -14.64 -9.92
CA GLU A 222 -9.78 -15.34 -9.85
C GLU A 222 -9.18 -15.48 -11.25
N THR A 223 -7.87 -15.28 -11.35
CA THR A 223 -7.11 -15.39 -12.59
C THR A 223 -5.88 -16.31 -12.37
N SER A 224 -4.96 -16.33 -13.34
CA SER A 224 -3.76 -17.17 -13.23
C SER A 224 -2.96 -16.86 -11.98
N ALA A 225 -2.65 -17.89 -11.20
CA ALA A 225 -1.87 -17.75 -9.99
C ALA A 225 -0.43 -17.27 -10.26
N LEU A 226 0.20 -16.71 -9.24
CA LEU A 226 1.64 -16.40 -9.25
C LEU A 226 2.44 -17.68 -9.50
N ILE A 227 3.56 -17.57 -10.23
CA ILE A 227 4.45 -18.70 -10.53
C ILE A 227 5.05 -19.30 -9.25
N SER A 228 5.25 -18.46 -8.23
CA SER A 228 5.64 -18.91 -6.89
C SER A 228 4.73 -18.21 -5.88
N SER A 229 4.26 -18.98 -4.89
CA SER A 229 3.58 -18.40 -3.76
C SER A 229 4.53 -17.51 -2.98
N ALA A 230 4.08 -16.34 -2.60
CA ALA A 230 4.85 -15.41 -1.80
C ALA A 230 3.92 -14.47 -1.02
N GLY A 231 4.26 -14.15 0.21
CA GLY A 231 3.61 -13.16 1.06
C GLY A 231 4.56 -12.01 1.39
N GLY A 232 4.01 -10.89 1.84
CA GLY A 232 4.81 -9.73 2.25
C GLY A 232 5.42 -8.94 1.09
N HIS A 233 4.72 -8.86 -0.02
CA HIS A 233 5.13 -8.07 -1.17
C HIS A 233 4.82 -6.58 -0.97
N GLY A 234 5.59 -5.74 -1.66
CA GLY A 234 5.19 -4.38 -1.97
C GLY A 234 4.51 -4.33 -3.33
N SER A 235 3.53 -3.48 -3.48
CA SER A 235 2.95 -3.14 -4.78
C SER A 235 3.18 -1.67 -5.09
N ALA A 236 3.47 -1.39 -6.33
CA ALA A 236 3.60 -0.04 -6.85
C ALA A 236 2.84 0.04 -8.17
N ALA A 237 1.62 0.53 -8.15
CA ALA A 237 0.97 1.00 -9.38
C ALA A 237 -0.30 1.79 -9.09
N SER A 238 -0.47 2.90 -9.76
CA SER A 238 -1.75 3.51 -10.00
C SER A 238 -2.32 2.93 -11.31
N GLY A 239 -3.25 2.01 -11.20
CA GLY A 239 -3.92 1.39 -12.33
C GLY A 239 -3.33 0.04 -12.77
N ARG A 240 -4.21 -0.89 -13.08
CA ARG A 240 -3.85 -2.15 -13.71
C ARG A 240 -3.37 -1.84 -15.14
N VAL A 241 -2.13 -2.17 -15.42
CA VAL A 241 -1.69 -2.22 -16.82
C VAL A 241 -2.48 -3.35 -17.47
N GLY A 242 -3.33 -3.03 -18.44
CA GLY A 242 -4.12 -4.03 -19.13
C GLY A 242 -3.22 -5.13 -19.66
N VAL A 243 -3.39 -6.34 -19.13
CA VAL A 243 -2.88 -7.53 -19.78
C VAL A 243 -3.82 -7.70 -20.99
N GLY A 244 -3.36 -7.21 -22.13
CA GLY A 244 -4.08 -7.43 -23.38
C GLY A 244 -4.28 -8.94 -23.57
N THR A 245 -5.51 -9.32 -23.83
CA THR A 245 -5.91 -10.66 -24.25
C THR A 245 -5.31 -10.97 -25.61
#